data_30e6ed49bad51b96cb24fa0be9cf4d18
#
_entry.id   30e6ed49bad51b96cb24fa0be9cf4d18
#
_cell.length_a   1.000
_cell.length_b   1.000
_cell.length_c   1.000
_cell.angle_alpha   90.00
_cell.angle_beta   90.00
_cell.angle_gamma   90.00
#
_symmetry.space_group_name_H-M   'P 1'
#
loop_
_entity.id
_entity.type
_entity.pdbx_description
1 polymer ?
#
loop_
_entity_poly.entity_id
_entity_poly.type
_entity_poly.pdbx_seq_one_letter_code
_entity_poly.pdbx_strand_id
1 'polypeptide(L)'
;MKNLLLWCLFTFLGLFIPSQEVGAQESRVYGYVTDASDEALIGVTVRIQGTQIATITDVNGRYQLNGDFNKSSVLIFTYIGYAQKKVNYDGREKIDVKMQSSENKLGEVVVKAKSNINAIDLRAKAGIVESIDMKRLNEKPMIDMGLALQGMVPGLNVINTGDIGSKPQIRIRGNSSFRHGNTSNEPLYVLDGKIISAETFYNLNPQDIASIKVLKDAAAGALYGVKAANGVLEISSQRGYNGKMILTYGTDMGLTMRGRRGVKLMDTDEKLELERLLQNPAAPGYRYSRDYFERYHASDPNKEQLIAEGEKRLEALRNIHTDWFKELIRNNFYQKHNISIKGGSGTTTYFLSGNYTYQGGRIEGNNKQRFSVRMGLDQQLGKIGYLMIGVSGGYAK
;
A
#
# COMPACT_ATOMS: atom_id res chain seq x y z
N MET A 1 9.21 11.47 41.37
CA MET A 1 9.21 11.53 39.91
C MET A 1 10.22 12.52 39.30
N LYS A 2 10.68 13.57 39.98
CA LYS A 2 11.72 14.48 39.47
C LYS A 2 13.12 13.88 39.36
N ASN A 3 13.48 12.91 40.18
CA ASN A 3 14.82 12.33 40.18
C ASN A 3 15.02 11.22 39.11
N LEU A 4 13.94 10.65 38.59
CA LEU A 4 14.01 9.64 37.52
C LEU A 4 14.32 10.27 36.15
N LEU A 5 13.85 11.48 35.91
CA LEU A 5 14.10 12.24 34.67
C LEU A 5 15.56 12.74 34.56
N LEU A 6 16.18 13.08 35.69
CA LEU A 6 17.58 13.47 35.73
C LEU A 6 18.53 12.29 35.44
N TRP A 7 18.16 11.08 35.87
CA TRP A 7 18.97 9.88 35.60
C TRP A 7 18.91 9.45 34.13
N CYS A 8 17.74 9.59 33.47
CA CYS A 8 17.61 9.35 32.05
C CYS A 8 18.38 10.37 31.20
N LEU A 9 18.51 11.61 31.64
CA LEU A 9 19.28 12.63 30.93
C LEU A 9 20.79 12.41 31.00
N PHE A 10 21.28 11.89 32.14
CA PHE A 10 22.72 11.60 32.33
C PHE A 10 23.18 10.33 31.60
N THR A 11 22.31 9.34 31.40
CA THR A 11 22.64 8.15 30.60
C THR A 11 22.67 8.41 29.10
N PHE A 12 21.98 9.46 28.63
CA PHE A 12 21.99 9.84 27.21
C PHE A 12 23.20 10.68 26.80
N LEU A 13 23.86 11.36 27.77
CA LEU A 13 25.02 12.20 27.52
C LEU A 13 26.36 11.46 27.53
N GLY A 14 26.37 10.21 27.96
CA GLY A 14 27.60 9.37 28.11
C GLY A 14 27.99 8.57 26.87
N LEU A 15 27.21 8.61 25.77
CA LEU A 15 27.42 7.80 24.56
C LEU A 15 28.00 8.58 23.35
N PHE A 16 28.43 9.82 23.52
CA PHE A 16 29.22 10.51 22.51
C PHE A 16 30.71 10.23 22.70
N ILE A 17 31.13 9.03 22.31
CA ILE A 17 32.55 8.74 22.03
C ILE A 17 32.80 9.28 20.62
N PRO A 18 33.70 10.27 20.39
CA PRO A 18 34.06 10.63 19.05
C PRO A 18 34.79 9.43 18.44
N SER A 19 34.14 8.77 17.47
CA SER A 19 34.81 7.83 16.60
C SER A 19 35.88 8.61 15.83
N GLN A 20 37.14 8.33 16.10
CA GLN A 20 38.23 8.75 15.21
C GLN A 20 37.93 8.12 13.83
N GLU A 21 37.63 8.97 12.86
CA GLU A 21 37.65 8.57 11.46
C GLU A 21 39.08 8.15 11.13
N VAL A 22 39.30 6.85 11.05
CA VAL A 22 40.44 6.32 10.32
C VAL A 22 40.16 6.70 8.86
N GLY A 23 40.86 7.69 8.37
CA GLY A 23 40.79 8.13 6.97
C GLY A 23 41.08 6.94 6.06
N ALA A 24 40.05 6.31 5.56
CA ALA A 24 40.16 5.37 4.47
C ALA A 24 40.69 6.18 3.27
N GLN A 25 41.85 5.83 2.76
CA GLN A 25 42.43 6.41 1.57
C GLN A 25 41.50 6.00 0.41
N GLU A 26 40.59 6.88 0.00
CA GLU A 26 39.70 6.62 -1.11
C GLU A 26 40.52 6.40 -2.36
N SER A 27 40.58 5.18 -2.83
CA SER A 27 41.20 4.83 -4.10
C SER A 27 40.28 5.27 -5.24
N ARG A 28 40.86 5.76 -6.32
CA ARG A 28 40.14 6.27 -7.49
C ARG A 28 40.51 5.44 -8.72
N VAL A 29 39.48 5.00 -9.46
CA VAL A 29 39.65 4.33 -10.76
C VAL A 29 38.92 5.12 -11.83
N TYR A 30 39.58 5.39 -12.95
CA TYR A 30 39.00 6.09 -14.09
C TYR A 30 39.43 5.45 -15.41
N GLY A 31 38.76 5.80 -16.50
CA GLY A 31 39.10 5.29 -17.83
C GLY A 31 38.04 5.62 -18.86
N TYR A 32 38.19 5.04 -20.04
CA TYR A 32 37.27 5.20 -21.15
C TYR A 32 36.62 3.89 -21.51
N VAL A 33 35.34 3.94 -21.88
CA VAL A 33 34.62 2.79 -22.40
C VAL A 33 34.27 3.05 -23.86
N THR A 34 34.77 2.16 -24.74
CA THR A 34 34.54 2.24 -26.18
C THR A 34 33.89 0.94 -26.69
N ASP A 35 33.34 0.99 -27.88
CA ASP A 35 32.93 -0.21 -28.62
C ASP A 35 34.12 -0.87 -29.39
N ALA A 36 33.82 -1.89 -30.20
CA ALA A 36 34.80 -2.58 -31.03
C ALA A 36 35.41 -1.66 -32.09
N SER A 37 34.74 -0.58 -32.50
CA SER A 37 35.13 0.40 -33.50
C SER A 37 35.85 1.62 -32.91
N ASP A 38 36.20 1.59 -31.61
CA ASP A 38 36.79 2.67 -30.84
C ASP A 38 35.85 3.90 -30.63
N GLU A 39 34.54 3.74 -30.87
CA GLU A 39 33.54 4.78 -30.61
C GLU A 39 33.21 4.81 -29.11
N ALA A 40 33.11 6.04 -28.55
CA ALA A 40 32.85 6.25 -27.13
C ALA A 40 31.43 5.83 -26.75
N LEU A 41 31.28 5.00 -25.73
CA LEU A 41 29.99 4.55 -25.24
C LEU A 41 29.49 5.42 -24.05
N ILE A 42 28.43 6.17 -24.31
CA ILE A 42 27.80 7.08 -23.36
C ILE A 42 26.77 6.30 -22.52
N GLY A 43 26.74 6.50 -21.19
CA GLY A 43 25.72 5.91 -20.32
C GLY A 43 25.99 4.46 -19.92
N VAL A 44 27.20 3.95 -20.12
CA VAL A 44 27.61 2.64 -19.59
C VAL A 44 27.63 2.68 -18.08
N THR A 45 26.94 1.77 -17.43
CA THR A 45 26.99 1.64 -15.96
C THR A 45 28.23 0.84 -15.57
N VAL A 46 29.06 1.45 -14.72
CA VAL A 46 30.28 0.86 -14.13
C VAL A 46 30.07 0.69 -12.65
N ARG A 47 30.18 -0.53 -12.13
CA ARG A 47 29.98 -0.81 -10.69
C ARG A 47 30.99 -1.79 -10.13
N ILE A 48 31.25 -1.72 -8.82
CA ILE A 48 32.05 -2.72 -8.11
C ILE A 48 31.14 -3.90 -7.73
N GLN A 49 31.57 -5.11 -8.07
CA GLN A 49 30.81 -6.32 -7.75
C GLN A 49 30.63 -6.47 -6.23
N GLY A 50 29.38 -6.71 -5.80
CA GLY A 50 29.05 -6.92 -4.38
C GLY A 50 28.89 -5.65 -3.56
N THR A 51 28.99 -4.45 -4.19
CA THR A 51 28.77 -3.15 -3.53
C THR A 51 27.68 -2.35 -4.23
N GLN A 52 27.27 -1.25 -3.64
CA GLN A 52 26.36 -0.27 -4.27
C GLN A 52 27.09 0.87 -4.98
N ILE A 53 28.42 0.85 -4.98
CA ILE A 53 29.24 1.89 -5.61
C ILE A 53 29.18 1.71 -7.11
N ALA A 54 28.66 2.72 -7.81
CA ALA A 54 28.49 2.73 -9.25
C ALA A 54 28.62 4.14 -9.82
N THR A 55 28.99 4.23 -11.09
CA THR A 55 29.03 5.45 -11.89
C THR A 55 28.55 5.16 -13.31
N ILE A 56 28.39 6.22 -14.12
CA ILE A 56 28.03 6.09 -15.54
C ILE A 56 29.03 6.86 -16.40
N THR A 57 29.26 6.41 -17.63
CA THR A 57 30.14 7.11 -18.58
C THR A 57 29.50 8.40 -19.10
N ASP A 58 30.33 9.44 -19.27
CA ASP A 58 29.95 10.73 -19.84
C ASP A 58 29.87 10.68 -21.41
N VAL A 59 29.63 11.85 -22.01
CA VAL A 59 29.50 12.02 -23.47
C VAL A 59 30.75 11.59 -24.27
N ASN A 60 31.91 11.52 -23.61
CA ASN A 60 33.17 11.08 -24.20
C ASN A 60 33.51 9.62 -23.82
N GLY A 61 32.57 8.88 -23.24
CA GLY A 61 32.78 7.53 -22.74
C GLY A 61 33.66 7.43 -21.51
N ARG A 62 33.97 8.55 -20.83
CA ARG A 62 34.82 8.59 -19.66
C ARG A 62 34.03 8.26 -18.41
N TYR A 63 34.59 7.44 -17.52
CA TYR A 63 34.05 7.16 -16.19
C TYR A 63 35.09 7.46 -15.10
N GLN A 64 34.59 7.71 -13.90
CA GLN A 64 35.37 7.83 -12.68
C GLN A 64 34.61 7.19 -11.55
N LEU A 65 35.24 6.30 -10.83
CA LEU A 65 34.67 5.57 -9.71
C LEU A 65 35.58 5.73 -8.49
N ASN A 66 35.03 6.26 -7.42
CA ASN A 66 35.74 6.43 -6.14
C ASN A 66 35.23 5.33 -5.19
N GLY A 67 36.13 4.70 -4.45
CA GLY A 67 35.78 3.64 -3.50
C GLY A 67 36.99 2.87 -3.02
N ASP A 68 36.76 1.93 -2.12
CA ASP A 68 37.82 1.05 -1.61
C ASP A 68 38.03 -0.10 -2.59
N PHE A 69 39.15 -0.04 -3.32
CA PHE A 69 39.57 -1.09 -4.24
C PHE A 69 40.65 -1.96 -3.62
N ASN A 70 40.47 -3.25 -3.67
CA ASN A 70 41.48 -4.23 -3.35
C ASN A 70 41.75 -5.15 -4.56
N LYS A 71 42.81 -5.92 -4.51
CA LYS A 71 43.19 -6.80 -5.65
C LYS A 71 42.15 -7.87 -5.98
N SER A 72 41.14 -8.05 -5.16
CA SER A 72 39.99 -8.94 -5.41
C SER A 72 38.75 -8.22 -5.92
N SER A 73 38.78 -6.89 -6.06
CA SER A 73 37.66 -6.10 -6.58
C SER A 73 37.45 -6.38 -8.07
N VAL A 74 36.20 -6.54 -8.47
CA VAL A 74 35.80 -6.77 -9.88
C VAL A 74 34.91 -5.63 -10.33
N LEU A 75 35.32 -4.93 -11.36
CA LEU A 75 34.53 -3.92 -12.04
C LEU A 75 33.60 -4.57 -13.05
N ILE A 76 32.33 -4.23 -13.03
CA ILE A 76 31.30 -4.73 -13.93
C ILE A 76 30.80 -3.59 -14.81
N PHE A 77 30.93 -3.74 -16.11
CA PHE A 77 30.47 -2.80 -17.13
C PHE A 77 29.20 -3.36 -17.77
N THR A 78 28.12 -2.59 -17.78
CA THR A 78 26.83 -2.97 -18.37
C THR A 78 26.29 -1.85 -19.23
N TYR A 79 25.86 -2.21 -20.44
CA TYR A 79 25.23 -1.28 -21.39
C TYR A 79 24.20 -2.02 -22.26
N ILE A 80 23.12 -1.31 -22.62
CA ILE A 80 22.03 -1.90 -23.42
C ILE A 80 22.57 -2.22 -24.82
N GLY A 81 22.38 -3.47 -25.28
CA GLY A 81 22.88 -3.92 -26.58
C GLY A 81 24.33 -4.40 -26.57
N TYR A 82 25.01 -4.43 -25.43
CA TYR A 82 26.38 -4.90 -25.30
C TYR A 82 26.50 -6.03 -24.28
N ALA A 83 27.45 -6.92 -24.51
CA ALA A 83 27.76 -8.02 -23.59
C ALA A 83 28.35 -7.44 -22.29
N GLN A 84 27.87 -7.90 -21.15
CA GLN A 84 28.41 -7.51 -19.83
C GLN A 84 29.91 -7.87 -19.77
N LYS A 85 30.75 -6.90 -19.41
CA LYS A 85 32.18 -7.12 -19.24
C LYS A 85 32.59 -7.01 -17.78
N LYS A 86 33.39 -7.97 -17.33
CA LYS A 86 33.98 -7.97 -15.98
C LYS A 86 35.48 -7.77 -16.10
N VAL A 87 36.03 -6.86 -15.31
CA VAL A 87 37.46 -6.56 -15.27
C VAL A 87 37.92 -6.62 -13.80
N ASN A 88 38.92 -7.46 -13.56
CA ASN A 88 39.51 -7.55 -12.22
C ASN A 88 40.38 -6.31 -11.99
N TYR A 89 40.29 -5.72 -10.82
CA TYR A 89 41.15 -4.62 -10.44
C TYR A 89 42.57 -5.11 -10.18
N ASP A 90 43.53 -4.56 -10.91
CA ASP A 90 44.94 -4.95 -10.85
C ASP A 90 45.84 -3.92 -10.16
N GLY A 91 45.24 -2.88 -9.53
CA GLY A 91 45.97 -1.83 -8.86
C GLY A 91 46.24 -0.57 -9.70
N ARG A 92 45.89 -0.58 -10.98
CA ARG A 92 46.01 0.61 -11.84
C ARG A 92 44.84 1.57 -11.63
N GLU A 93 45.15 2.86 -11.61
CA GLU A 93 44.12 3.89 -11.53
C GLU A 93 43.36 4.07 -12.85
N LYS A 94 44.04 3.85 -14.00
CA LYS A 94 43.45 3.97 -15.32
C LYS A 94 43.15 2.61 -15.92
N ILE A 95 41.85 2.36 -16.23
CA ILE A 95 41.38 1.12 -16.83
C ILE A 95 40.46 1.45 -18.02
N ASP A 96 40.98 1.33 -19.25
CA ASP A 96 40.17 1.50 -20.46
C ASP A 96 39.54 0.16 -20.85
N VAL A 97 38.26 0.18 -21.29
CA VAL A 97 37.48 -1.01 -21.52
C VAL A 97 36.80 -0.95 -22.88
N LYS A 98 37.06 -1.95 -23.73
CA LYS A 98 36.29 -2.16 -24.96
C LYS A 98 35.16 -3.13 -24.71
N MET A 99 33.92 -2.71 -25.01
CA MET A 99 32.75 -3.57 -24.97
C MET A 99 32.44 -4.14 -26.35
N GLN A 100 31.95 -5.36 -26.36
CA GLN A 100 31.50 -6.01 -27.60
C GLN A 100 29.99 -5.88 -27.70
N SER A 101 29.51 -5.47 -28.89
CA SER A 101 28.09 -5.51 -29.18
C SER A 101 27.57 -6.92 -28.98
N SER A 102 26.56 -7.08 -28.18
CA SER A 102 25.81 -8.32 -28.16
C SER A 102 24.94 -8.30 -29.40
N GLU A 103 25.41 -8.94 -30.49
CA GLU A 103 24.49 -9.37 -31.53
C GLU A 103 23.51 -10.33 -30.89
N ASN A 104 22.44 -9.77 -30.36
CA ASN A 104 21.27 -10.54 -30.01
C ASN A 104 20.63 -11.06 -31.31
N LYS A 105 21.14 -12.15 -31.84
CA LYS A 105 20.21 -13.19 -32.22
C LYS A 105 19.35 -13.37 -31.00
N LEU A 106 18.05 -13.10 -31.12
CA LEU A 106 17.02 -13.49 -30.15
C LEU A 106 17.12 -15.02 -29.94
N GLY A 107 18.26 -15.46 -29.41
CA GLY A 107 18.44 -16.76 -28.83
C GLY A 107 17.57 -16.75 -27.63
N GLU A 108 16.56 -17.58 -27.70
CA GLU A 108 15.71 -18.02 -26.61
C GLU A 108 16.41 -17.79 -25.26
N VAL A 109 16.02 -16.73 -24.56
CA VAL A 109 16.41 -16.54 -23.17
C VAL A 109 15.73 -17.67 -22.43
N VAL A 110 16.40 -18.80 -22.32
CA VAL A 110 16.08 -19.85 -21.39
C VAL A 110 16.34 -19.24 -20.00
N VAL A 111 15.46 -18.40 -19.57
CA VAL A 111 15.26 -18.13 -18.15
C VAL A 111 14.91 -19.50 -17.59
N LYS A 112 15.88 -20.18 -16.99
CA LYS A 112 15.60 -21.34 -16.14
C LYS A 112 14.71 -20.85 -15.03
N ALA A 113 13.43 -20.85 -15.33
CA ALA A 113 12.40 -20.52 -14.40
C ALA A 113 12.39 -21.52 -13.27
N LYS A 114 12.70 -21.04 -12.10
CA LYS A 114 12.65 -21.82 -10.86
C LYS A 114 11.22 -22.08 -10.36
N SER A 115 10.23 -21.98 -11.21
CA SER A 115 8.85 -22.43 -10.87
C SER A 115 8.02 -22.65 -12.14
N ASN A 116 7.13 -23.61 -12.12
CA ASN A 116 6.13 -23.89 -13.16
C ASN A 116 5.15 -22.72 -13.45
N ILE A 117 5.31 -21.60 -12.76
CA ILE A 117 4.54 -20.37 -12.93
C ILE A 117 4.88 -19.64 -14.23
N ASN A 118 6.04 -19.95 -14.87
CA ASN A 118 6.51 -19.22 -16.06
C ASN A 118 5.87 -19.65 -17.38
N ALA A 119 5.23 -20.79 -17.44
CA ALA A 119 4.39 -21.15 -18.60
C ALA A 119 3.17 -20.21 -18.69
N ILE A 120 2.75 -19.66 -17.54
CA ILE A 120 1.68 -18.66 -17.40
C ILE A 120 2.17 -17.30 -17.91
N ASP A 121 3.41 -16.90 -17.62
CA ASP A 121 3.97 -15.61 -18.04
C ASP A 121 4.12 -15.46 -19.56
N LEU A 122 4.43 -16.54 -20.26
CA LEU A 122 4.54 -16.53 -21.73
C LEU A 122 3.17 -16.42 -22.43
N ARG A 123 2.12 -16.98 -21.86
CA ARG A 123 0.74 -16.87 -22.36
C ARG A 123 0.08 -15.55 -21.96
N ALA A 124 0.46 -14.97 -20.83
CA ALA A 124 -0.01 -13.66 -20.36
C ALA A 124 0.57 -12.48 -21.17
N LYS A 125 1.68 -12.68 -21.90
CA LYS A 125 2.26 -11.66 -22.79
C LYS A 125 1.38 -11.29 -23.99
N ALA A 126 0.37 -12.08 -24.29
CA ALA A 126 -0.61 -11.78 -25.36
C ALA A 126 -1.74 -10.82 -24.90
N GLY A 127 -1.85 -10.53 -23.61
CA GLY A 127 -2.84 -9.64 -23.02
C GLY A 127 -2.20 -8.45 -22.29
N ILE A 128 -3.00 -7.45 -21.96
CA ILE A 128 -2.53 -6.29 -21.17
C ILE A 128 -2.44 -6.73 -19.72
N VAL A 129 -1.22 -7.08 -19.28
CA VAL A 129 -0.88 -7.35 -17.88
C VAL A 129 -0.20 -6.13 -17.31
N GLU A 130 -0.78 -5.54 -16.28
CA GLU A 130 -0.19 -4.40 -15.58
C GLU A 130 0.28 -4.81 -14.19
N SER A 131 1.52 -4.46 -13.86
CA SER A 131 2.09 -4.67 -12.53
C SER A 131 1.93 -3.42 -11.67
N ILE A 132 1.54 -3.60 -10.42
CA ILE A 132 1.42 -2.52 -9.45
C ILE A 132 2.78 -2.27 -8.81
N ASP A 133 3.19 -1.00 -8.76
CA ASP A 133 4.39 -0.59 -8.04
C ASP A 133 4.17 -0.74 -6.53
N MET A 134 4.77 -1.78 -5.96
CA MET A 134 4.63 -2.12 -4.54
C MET A 134 5.29 -1.09 -3.62
N LYS A 135 6.35 -0.40 -4.08
CA LYS A 135 6.96 0.68 -3.31
C LYS A 135 5.97 1.80 -3.11
N ARG A 136 5.37 2.28 -4.19
CA ARG A 136 4.35 3.32 -4.18
C ARG A 136 3.09 2.91 -3.41
N LEU A 137 2.72 1.63 -3.47
CA LEU A 137 1.59 1.09 -2.71
C LEU A 137 1.87 1.14 -1.20
N ASN A 138 3.06 0.75 -0.77
CA ASN A 138 3.45 0.71 0.65
C ASN A 138 3.67 2.11 1.24
N GLU A 139 3.97 3.12 0.43
CA GLU A 139 4.06 4.53 0.86
C GLU A 139 2.69 5.14 1.18
N LYS A 140 1.59 4.55 0.69
CA LYS A 140 0.25 5.05 1.01
C LYS A 140 -0.14 4.66 2.44
N PRO A 141 -0.57 5.62 3.27
CA PRO A 141 -1.02 5.35 4.63
C PRO A 141 -2.42 4.70 4.66
N MET A 142 -2.63 3.66 3.85
CA MET A 142 -3.90 2.98 3.72
C MET A 142 -3.89 1.67 4.52
N ILE A 143 -4.96 1.45 5.28
CA ILE A 143 -5.13 0.24 6.10
C ILE A 143 -5.81 -0.86 5.30
N ASP A 144 -6.66 -0.47 4.35
CA ASP A 144 -7.40 -1.39 3.50
C ASP A 144 -6.68 -1.63 2.17
N MET A 145 -6.51 -2.91 1.81
CA MET A 145 -5.85 -3.31 0.58
C MET A 145 -6.57 -2.78 -0.68
N GLY A 146 -7.90 -2.81 -0.67
CA GLY A 146 -8.68 -2.32 -1.80
C GLY A 146 -8.44 -0.83 -2.04
N LEU A 147 -8.48 -0.02 -0.99
CA LEU A 147 -8.24 1.42 -1.08
C LEU A 147 -6.80 1.75 -1.49
N ALA A 148 -5.82 0.96 -1.05
CA ALA A 148 -4.43 1.13 -1.45
C ALA A 148 -4.24 1.02 -2.96
N LEU A 149 -5.06 0.21 -3.64
CA LEU A 149 -5.03 0.01 -5.09
C LEU A 149 -5.63 1.17 -5.90
N GLN A 150 -6.38 2.07 -5.25
CA GLN A 150 -7.05 3.18 -5.95
C GLN A 150 -6.05 4.08 -6.68
N GLY A 151 -6.26 4.26 -7.99
CA GLY A 151 -5.40 5.09 -8.83
C GLY A 151 -4.03 4.51 -9.16
N MET A 152 -3.79 3.21 -8.86
CA MET A 152 -2.51 2.56 -9.16
C MET A 152 -2.43 2.03 -10.60
N VAL A 153 -3.56 1.66 -11.18
CA VAL A 153 -3.63 1.05 -12.51
C VAL A 153 -4.77 1.66 -13.31
N PRO A 154 -4.56 2.05 -14.58
CA PRO A 154 -5.63 2.51 -15.45
C PRO A 154 -6.72 1.44 -15.63
N GLY A 155 -7.98 1.85 -15.52
CA GLY A 155 -9.14 0.96 -15.65
C GLY A 155 -9.45 0.11 -14.41
N LEU A 156 -8.66 0.21 -13.33
CA LEU A 156 -9.00 -0.33 -12.02
C LEU A 156 -9.77 0.73 -11.24
N ASN A 157 -11.06 0.52 -11.04
CA ASN A 157 -11.91 1.40 -10.27
C ASN A 157 -12.16 0.82 -8.87
N VAL A 158 -11.93 1.61 -7.84
CA VAL A 158 -12.17 1.25 -6.44
C VAL A 158 -13.24 2.18 -5.90
N ILE A 159 -14.40 1.64 -5.59
CA ILE A 159 -15.54 2.38 -5.04
C ILE A 159 -15.54 2.15 -3.53
N ASN A 160 -15.29 3.23 -2.79
CA ASN A 160 -15.35 3.22 -1.33
C ASN A 160 -16.70 3.75 -0.85
N THR A 161 -17.36 3.00 0.02
CA THR A 161 -18.63 3.43 0.66
C THR A 161 -18.39 4.40 1.81
N GLY A 162 -17.15 4.58 2.24
CA GLY A 162 -16.78 5.56 3.28
C GLY A 162 -16.81 5.03 4.72
N ASP A 163 -17.43 3.91 4.97
CA ASP A 163 -17.52 3.32 6.32
C ASP A 163 -16.30 2.48 6.65
N ILE A 164 -15.84 2.56 7.91
CA ILE A 164 -14.80 1.68 8.41
C ILE A 164 -15.33 0.26 8.49
N GLY A 165 -14.53 -0.67 7.93
CA GLY A 165 -14.93 -2.08 7.87
C GLY A 165 -15.80 -2.43 6.67
N SER A 166 -16.32 -1.45 5.92
CA SER A 166 -16.95 -1.73 4.64
C SER A 166 -15.91 -2.23 3.63
N LYS A 167 -16.31 -3.18 2.79
CA LYS A 167 -15.45 -3.70 1.73
C LYS A 167 -15.53 -2.76 0.54
N PRO A 168 -14.42 -2.11 0.11
CA PRO A 168 -14.43 -1.35 -1.12
C PRO A 168 -14.73 -2.28 -2.30
N GLN A 169 -15.54 -1.81 -3.25
CA GLN A 169 -15.80 -2.58 -4.46
C GLN A 169 -14.70 -2.32 -5.48
N ILE A 170 -14.05 -3.37 -5.94
CA ILE A 170 -13.04 -3.30 -6.99
C ILE A 170 -13.66 -3.74 -8.30
N ARG A 171 -13.48 -2.95 -9.35
CA ARG A 171 -13.94 -3.25 -10.71
C ARG A 171 -12.83 -3.00 -11.70
N ILE A 172 -12.69 -3.91 -12.67
CA ILE A 172 -11.76 -3.76 -13.78
C ILE A 172 -12.59 -3.48 -15.04
N ARG A 173 -12.38 -2.29 -15.67
CA ARG A 173 -13.07 -1.84 -16.89
C ARG A 173 -14.61 -1.76 -16.81
N GLY A 174 -15.17 -1.66 -15.59
CA GLY A 174 -16.61 -1.43 -15.40
C GLY A 174 -17.41 -2.69 -15.05
N ASN A 175 -18.69 -2.71 -15.42
CA ASN A 175 -19.60 -3.81 -15.12
C ASN A 175 -19.74 -4.72 -16.34
N SER A 176 -19.49 -6.01 -16.18
CA SER A 176 -19.73 -7.03 -17.21
C SER A 176 -21.12 -7.65 -17.08
N SER A 177 -21.79 -7.49 -15.93
CA SER A 177 -23.10 -8.08 -15.62
C SER A 177 -24.09 -7.01 -15.17
N PHE A 178 -25.33 -7.12 -15.66
CA PHE A 178 -26.48 -6.34 -15.21
C PHE A 178 -27.10 -6.86 -13.91
N ARG A 179 -26.62 -7.98 -13.37
CA ARG A 179 -27.12 -8.50 -12.10
C ARG A 179 -26.80 -7.53 -10.96
N HIS A 180 -27.83 -7.13 -10.24
CA HIS A 180 -27.69 -6.34 -9.02
C HIS A 180 -27.18 -7.25 -7.90
N GLY A 181 -25.96 -6.99 -7.45
CA GLY A 181 -25.31 -7.68 -6.34
C GLY A 181 -23.84 -7.28 -6.25
N ASN A 182 -23.33 -7.15 -5.02
CA ASN A 182 -21.98 -6.65 -4.77
C ASN A 182 -20.86 -7.54 -5.33
N THR A 183 -21.14 -8.83 -5.57
CA THR A 183 -20.13 -9.83 -5.97
C THR A 183 -20.11 -10.15 -7.46
N SER A 184 -21.14 -9.75 -8.21
CA SER A 184 -21.28 -10.16 -9.62
C SER A 184 -20.30 -9.51 -10.58
N ASN A 185 -19.69 -8.39 -10.20
CA ASN A 185 -18.74 -7.61 -11.02
C ASN A 185 -17.35 -7.46 -10.38
N GLU A 186 -17.06 -8.20 -9.31
CA GLU A 186 -15.73 -8.22 -8.71
C GLU A 186 -14.74 -9.05 -9.55
N PRO A 187 -13.46 -8.68 -9.57
CA PRO A 187 -12.43 -9.49 -10.20
C PRO A 187 -12.17 -10.78 -9.40
N LEU A 188 -11.55 -11.74 -10.06
CA LEU A 188 -11.05 -12.93 -9.39
C LEU A 188 -9.76 -12.61 -8.63
N TYR A 189 -9.66 -13.02 -7.39
CA TYR A 189 -8.46 -12.86 -6.56
C TYR A 189 -7.67 -14.16 -6.51
N VAL A 190 -6.39 -14.08 -6.86
CA VAL A 190 -5.47 -15.23 -6.87
C VAL A 190 -4.25 -14.91 -6.03
N LEU A 191 -3.99 -15.67 -4.98
CA LEU A 191 -2.82 -15.54 -4.11
C LEU A 191 -1.92 -16.76 -4.28
N ASP A 192 -0.67 -16.52 -4.72
CA ASP A 192 0.33 -17.58 -4.97
C ASP A 192 -0.23 -18.76 -5.81
N GLY A 193 -1.01 -18.43 -6.84
CA GLY A 193 -1.64 -19.40 -7.75
C GLY A 193 -2.93 -20.04 -7.23
N LYS A 194 -3.40 -19.71 -6.03
CA LYS A 194 -4.65 -20.22 -5.45
C LYS A 194 -5.74 -19.16 -5.49
N ILE A 195 -6.93 -19.53 -5.91
CA ILE A 195 -8.11 -18.66 -5.86
C ILE A 195 -8.50 -18.45 -4.40
N ILE A 196 -8.62 -17.19 -4.00
CA ILE A 196 -9.04 -16.77 -2.66
C ILE A 196 -10.34 -15.98 -2.71
N SER A 197 -11.02 -15.86 -1.58
CA SER A 197 -12.22 -15.02 -1.46
C SER A 197 -11.84 -13.53 -1.44
N ALA A 198 -12.78 -12.68 -1.83
CA ALA A 198 -12.64 -11.21 -1.68
C ALA A 198 -12.33 -10.83 -0.23
N GLU A 199 -12.97 -11.48 0.74
CA GLU A 199 -12.73 -11.26 2.16
C GLU A 199 -11.28 -11.54 2.56
N THR A 200 -10.71 -12.65 2.11
CA THR A 200 -9.30 -12.98 2.32
C THR A 200 -8.41 -11.90 1.73
N PHE A 201 -8.72 -11.44 0.50
CA PHE A 201 -7.96 -10.38 -0.17
C PHE A 201 -7.95 -9.06 0.62
N TYR A 202 -9.12 -8.59 1.08
CA TYR A 202 -9.20 -7.33 1.84
C TYR A 202 -8.52 -7.42 3.21
N ASN A 203 -8.33 -8.63 3.72
CA ASN A 203 -7.61 -8.87 4.97
C ASN A 203 -6.10 -9.08 4.79
N LEU A 204 -5.58 -9.12 3.55
CA LEU A 204 -4.13 -9.17 3.34
C LEU A 204 -3.44 -7.91 3.83
N ASN A 205 -2.24 -8.07 4.37
CA ASN A 205 -1.38 -6.94 4.67
C ASN A 205 -0.56 -6.58 3.42
N PRO A 206 -0.59 -5.33 2.93
CA PRO A 206 0.22 -4.90 1.78
C PRO A 206 1.71 -5.20 1.92
N GLN A 207 2.27 -5.16 3.14
CA GLN A 207 3.70 -5.43 3.38
C GLN A 207 4.08 -6.91 3.25
N ASP A 208 3.11 -7.82 3.30
CA ASP A 208 3.32 -9.25 3.05
C ASP A 208 3.27 -9.62 1.56
N ILE A 209 3.06 -8.63 0.69
CA ILE A 209 2.92 -8.82 -0.75
C ILE A 209 4.18 -8.38 -1.47
N ALA A 210 4.67 -9.24 -2.35
CA ALA A 210 5.82 -8.98 -3.20
C ALA A 210 5.43 -8.28 -4.51
N SER A 211 4.30 -8.69 -5.11
CA SER A 211 3.80 -8.08 -6.35
C SER A 211 2.31 -8.30 -6.51
N ILE A 212 1.66 -7.41 -7.23
CA ILE A 212 0.27 -7.55 -7.68
C ILE A 212 0.26 -7.30 -9.18
N LYS A 213 -0.31 -8.24 -9.93
CA LYS A 213 -0.54 -8.11 -11.36
C LYS A 213 -2.03 -8.04 -11.63
N VAL A 214 -2.44 -7.12 -12.49
CA VAL A 214 -3.82 -6.96 -12.95
C VAL A 214 -3.91 -7.53 -14.35
N LEU A 215 -4.62 -8.65 -14.48
CA LEU A 215 -4.89 -9.28 -15.77
C LEU A 215 -6.26 -8.82 -16.25
N LYS A 216 -6.28 -8.17 -17.40
CA LYS A 216 -7.49 -7.62 -18.02
C LYS A 216 -7.87 -8.48 -19.22
N ASP A 217 -9.17 -8.63 -19.44
CA ASP A 217 -9.74 -9.23 -20.65
C ASP A 217 -9.34 -10.69 -20.97
N ALA A 218 -9.03 -10.96 -22.23
CA ALA A 218 -8.74 -12.28 -22.76
C ALA A 218 -7.59 -13.01 -22.05
N ALA A 219 -6.59 -12.29 -21.54
CA ALA A 219 -5.49 -12.91 -20.80
C ALA A 219 -5.95 -13.55 -19.49
N ALA A 220 -6.88 -12.90 -18.80
CA ALA A 220 -7.48 -13.43 -17.57
C ALA A 220 -8.33 -14.68 -17.89
N GLY A 221 -9.16 -14.61 -18.92
CA GLY A 221 -10.01 -15.72 -19.36
C GLY A 221 -9.24 -16.96 -19.81
N ALA A 222 -8.11 -16.76 -20.47
CA ALA A 222 -7.26 -17.86 -20.94
C ALA A 222 -6.63 -18.68 -19.82
N LEU A 223 -6.39 -18.06 -18.66
CA LEU A 223 -5.72 -18.72 -17.52
C LEU A 223 -6.71 -19.29 -16.50
N TYR A 224 -7.82 -18.57 -16.24
CA TYR A 224 -8.75 -18.87 -15.14
C TYR A 224 -10.17 -19.16 -15.62
N GLY A 225 -10.40 -19.21 -16.94
CA GLY A 225 -11.68 -19.53 -17.54
C GLY A 225 -12.76 -18.49 -17.24
N VAL A 226 -14.02 -18.94 -17.22
CA VAL A 226 -15.21 -18.09 -17.05
C VAL A 226 -15.21 -17.30 -15.73
N LYS A 227 -14.56 -17.80 -14.69
CA LYS A 227 -14.44 -17.10 -13.39
C LYS A 227 -13.67 -15.79 -13.48
N ALA A 228 -12.86 -15.62 -14.52
CA ALA A 228 -12.04 -14.45 -14.76
C ALA A 228 -12.70 -13.41 -15.69
N ALA A 229 -13.99 -13.55 -15.99
CA ALA A 229 -14.71 -12.64 -16.90
C ALA A 229 -14.62 -11.16 -16.50
N ASN A 230 -14.45 -10.87 -15.21
CA ASN A 230 -14.29 -9.51 -14.67
C ASN A 230 -12.80 -9.12 -14.46
N GLY A 231 -11.86 -9.88 -15.03
CA GLY A 231 -10.43 -9.72 -14.80
C GLY A 231 -9.94 -10.47 -13.56
N VAL A 232 -8.62 -10.47 -13.37
CA VAL A 232 -7.95 -11.16 -12.27
C VAL A 232 -6.95 -10.22 -11.59
N LEU A 233 -6.94 -10.24 -10.26
CA LEU A 233 -5.86 -9.71 -9.43
C LEU A 233 -4.99 -10.89 -8.98
N GLU A 234 -3.82 -11.03 -9.60
CA GLU A 234 -2.84 -12.05 -9.25
C GLU A 234 -1.85 -11.45 -8.24
N ILE A 235 -1.82 -12.02 -7.05
CA ILE A 235 -1.03 -11.55 -5.92
C ILE A 235 0.06 -12.58 -5.63
N SER A 236 1.30 -12.11 -5.58
CA SER A 236 2.43 -12.91 -5.10
C SER A 236 2.85 -12.42 -3.74
N SER A 237 2.97 -13.34 -2.80
CA SER A 237 3.38 -13.00 -1.44
C SER A 237 4.88 -12.85 -1.30
N GLN A 238 5.31 -12.13 -0.25
CA GLN A 238 6.71 -12.08 0.17
C GLN A 238 7.22 -13.48 0.49
N ARG A 239 8.47 -13.74 0.08
CA ARG A 239 9.16 -15.01 0.32
C ARG A 239 10.50 -14.77 1.00
N GLY A 240 11.06 -15.81 1.53
CA GLY A 240 12.44 -15.83 1.98
C GLY A 240 13.42 -15.61 0.82
N TYR A 241 14.64 -15.26 1.13
CA TYR A 241 15.71 -15.14 0.16
C TYR A 241 16.97 -15.84 0.70
N ASN A 242 17.85 -16.26 -0.19
CA ASN A 242 19.09 -16.89 0.21
C ASN A 242 20.08 -15.82 0.68
N GLY A 243 20.34 -15.76 1.98
CA GLY A 243 21.20 -14.76 2.61
C GLY A 243 21.01 -14.69 4.12
N LYS A 244 21.75 -13.77 4.75
CA LYS A 244 21.66 -13.53 6.20
C LYS A 244 20.24 -13.13 6.59
N MET A 245 19.86 -13.48 7.80
CA MET A 245 18.58 -13.09 8.38
C MET A 245 18.45 -11.56 8.43
N ILE A 246 17.34 -11.06 7.90
CA ILE A 246 16.94 -9.65 8.01
C ILE A 246 15.67 -9.57 8.85
N LEU A 247 15.75 -8.82 9.95
CA LEU A 247 14.61 -8.41 10.76
C LEU A 247 14.20 -7.00 10.32
N THR A 248 12.93 -6.81 10.00
CA THR A 248 12.37 -5.52 9.64
C THR A 248 11.20 -5.21 10.56
N TYR A 249 11.19 -4.01 11.13
CA TYR A 249 10.06 -3.46 11.86
C TYR A 249 9.62 -2.18 11.18
N GLY A 250 8.33 -2.09 10.89
CA GLY A 250 7.69 -0.91 10.31
C GLY A 250 6.49 -0.48 11.15
N THR A 251 6.29 0.82 11.26
CA THR A 251 5.12 1.39 11.93
C THR A 251 4.58 2.57 11.14
N ASP A 252 3.26 2.64 11.01
CA ASP A 252 2.54 3.76 10.43
C ASP A 252 1.50 4.24 11.44
N MET A 253 1.50 5.52 11.74
CA MET A 253 0.55 6.12 12.66
C MET A 253 0.00 7.42 12.06
N GLY A 254 -1.26 7.70 12.31
CA GLY A 254 -1.86 8.93 11.83
C GLY A 254 -3.15 9.27 12.54
N LEU A 255 -3.57 10.52 12.35
CA LEU A 255 -4.80 11.07 12.90
C LEU A 255 -5.83 11.25 11.80
N THR A 256 -7.02 10.75 12.04
CA THR A 256 -8.18 11.02 11.20
C THR A 256 -8.94 12.19 11.85
N MET A 257 -8.80 13.35 11.25
CA MET A 257 -9.47 14.54 11.75
C MET A 257 -10.90 14.62 11.24
N ARG A 258 -11.77 15.22 12.06
CA ARG A 258 -13.08 15.62 11.65
C ARG A 258 -12.97 16.67 10.54
N GLY A 259 -13.53 16.39 9.38
CA GLY A 259 -13.55 17.34 8.26
C GLY A 259 -14.32 18.62 8.63
N ARG A 260 -14.01 19.71 7.93
CA ARG A 260 -14.81 20.93 8.05
C ARG A 260 -16.21 20.67 7.48
N ARG A 261 -17.22 21.18 8.17
CA ARG A 261 -18.59 21.18 7.68
C ARG A 261 -18.66 22.09 6.45
N GLY A 262 -19.00 21.54 5.30
CA GLY A 262 -19.15 22.32 4.06
C GLY A 262 -20.46 23.11 4.02
N VAL A 263 -21.43 22.73 4.84
CA VAL A 263 -22.76 23.34 4.89
C VAL A 263 -23.07 23.74 6.34
N LYS A 264 -23.58 24.95 6.53
CA LYS A 264 -24.13 25.37 7.83
C LYS A 264 -25.44 24.58 8.04
N LEU A 265 -25.49 23.80 9.11
CA LEU A 265 -26.76 23.18 9.55
C LEU A 265 -27.63 24.22 10.24
N MET A 266 -28.93 24.06 10.15
CA MET A 266 -29.89 24.86 10.90
C MET A 266 -29.62 24.70 12.38
N ASP A 267 -29.71 25.80 13.11
CA ASP A 267 -29.81 25.76 14.56
C ASP A 267 -31.23 25.40 14.99
N THR A 268 -31.45 25.32 16.29
CA THR A 268 -32.75 24.90 16.83
C THR A 268 -33.85 25.90 16.47
N ASP A 269 -33.55 27.19 16.52
CA ASP A 269 -34.53 28.24 16.21
C ASP A 269 -34.90 28.22 14.71
N GLU A 270 -33.90 28.15 13.83
CA GLU A 270 -34.08 28.02 12.37
C GLU A 270 -34.92 26.78 12.03
N LYS A 271 -34.67 25.64 12.70
CA LYS A 271 -35.41 24.39 12.50
C LYS A 271 -36.86 24.51 12.95
N LEU A 272 -37.13 25.03 14.17
CA LEU A 272 -38.47 25.18 14.70
C LEU A 272 -39.29 26.15 13.84
N GLU A 273 -38.69 27.23 13.36
CA GLU A 273 -39.34 28.16 12.43
C GLU A 273 -39.65 27.52 11.07
N LEU A 274 -38.72 26.74 10.50
CA LEU A 274 -39.01 26.01 9.28
C LEU A 274 -40.15 25.01 9.45
N GLU A 275 -40.21 24.29 10.57
CA GLU A 275 -41.28 23.35 10.89
C GLU A 275 -42.63 24.08 11.02
N ARG A 276 -42.66 25.30 11.60
CA ARG A 276 -43.83 26.14 11.68
C ARG A 276 -44.32 26.57 10.30
N LEU A 277 -43.38 27.03 9.43
CA LEU A 277 -43.70 27.48 8.07
C LEU A 277 -44.21 26.33 7.18
N LEU A 278 -43.68 25.14 7.35
CA LEU A 278 -44.11 23.93 6.62
C LEU A 278 -45.49 23.41 7.07
N GLN A 279 -46.00 23.92 8.18
CA GLN A 279 -47.31 23.53 8.78
C GLN A 279 -47.45 22.00 8.95
N ASN A 280 -46.36 21.33 9.34
CA ASN A 280 -46.38 19.89 9.54
C ASN A 280 -46.90 19.57 10.97
N PRO A 281 -48.10 18.98 11.16
CA PRO A 281 -48.68 18.73 12.48
C PRO A 281 -47.86 17.72 13.31
N ALA A 282 -47.01 16.92 12.70
CA ALA A 282 -46.13 15.97 13.40
C ALA A 282 -44.88 16.65 13.95
N ALA A 283 -44.49 17.82 13.44
CA ALA A 283 -43.27 18.52 13.81
C ALA A 283 -43.50 19.47 15.01
N PRO A 284 -42.62 19.46 16.02
CA PRO A 284 -42.75 20.26 17.23
C PRO A 284 -42.91 21.76 16.95
N GLY A 285 -42.15 22.31 15.98
CA GLY A 285 -42.18 23.73 15.65
C GLY A 285 -43.55 24.24 15.22
N TYR A 286 -44.31 23.40 14.49
CA TYR A 286 -45.70 23.73 14.14
C TYR A 286 -46.70 23.29 15.22
N ARG A 287 -46.59 22.05 15.71
CA ARG A 287 -47.52 21.42 16.66
C ARG A 287 -47.71 22.22 17.95
N TYR A 288 -46.67 22.90 18.42
CA TYR A 288 -46.71 23.74 19.63
C TYR A 288 -46.82 25.22 19.32
N SER A 289 -46.95 25.60 18.03
CA SER A 289 -47.12 26.99 17.65
C SER A 289 -48.56 27.49 17.89
N ARG A 290 -48.70 28.80 18.06
CA ARG A 290 -49.99 29.48 18.09
C ARG A 290 -50.83 29.14 16.87
N ASP A 291 -50.23 29.16 15.65
CA ASP A 291 -50.89 28.88 14.37
C ASP A 291 -51.61 27.52 14.37
N TYR A 292 -50.99 26.50 15.01
CA TYR A 292 -51.58 25.17 15.13
C TYR A 292 -52.82 25.16 16.00
N PHE A 293 -52.76 25.78 17.18
CA PHE A 293 -53.91 25.83 18.14
C PHE A 293 -55.03 26.69 17.58
N GLU A 294 -54.74 27.80 16.91
CA GLU A 294 -55.77 28.64 16.27
C GLU A 294 -56.45 27.86 15.12
N ARG A 295 -55.77 27.01 14.42
CA ARG A 295 -56.32 26.22 13.31
C ARG A 295 -57.10 25.00 13.75
N TYR A 296 -56.62 24.26 14.73
CA TYR A 296 -57.17 22.95 15.10
C TYR A 296 -57.96 22.98 16.41
N HIS A 297 -57.78 24.00 17.22
CA HIS A 297 -58.45 24.17 18.52
C HIS A 297 -59.19 25.51 18.63
N ALA A 298 -59.65 26.05 17.49
CA ALA A 298 -60.30 27.38 17.44
C ALA A 298 -61.49 27.50 18.39
N SER A 299 -62.26 26.43 18.55
CA SER A 299 -63.49 26.41 19.40
C SER A 299 -63.24 25.80 20.78
N ASP A 300 -62.00 25.50 21.18
CA ASP A 300 -61.67 24.91 22.47
C ASP A 300 -61.74 25.99 23.55
N PRO A 301 -62.53 25.81 24.65
CA PRO A 301 -62.58 26.76 25.76
C PRO A 301 -61.26 27.03 26.44
N ASN A 302 -60.32 26.05 26.37
CA ASN A 302 -59.00 26.12 26.98
C ASN A 302 -57.90 26.55 25.99
N LYS A 303 -58.25 27.07 24.82
CA LYS A 303 -57.31 27.38 23.74
C LYS A 303 -56.15 28.26 24.21
N GLU A 304 -56.39 29.31 25.00
CA GLU A 304 -55.31 30.19 25.47
C GLU A 304 -54.34 29.47 26.44
N GLN A 305 -54.83 28.50 27.22
CA GLN A 305 -53.98 27.68 28.08
C GLN A 305 -53.10 26.72 27.24
N LEU A 306 -53.68 26.11 26.20
CA LEU A 306 -52.97 25.25 25.27
C LEU A 306 -51.89 26.04 24.52
N ILE A 307 -52.17 27.27 24.10
CA ILE A 307 -51.19 28.15 23.46
C ILE A 307 -50.03 28.44 24.42
N ALA A 308 -50.35 28.86 25.67
CA ALA A 308 -49.32 29.16 26.66
C ALA A 308 -48.44 27.95 27.00
N GLU A 309 -49.05 26.76 27.10
CA GLU A 309 -48.31 25.52 27.29
C GLU A 309 -47.43 25.17 26.06
N GLY A 310 -47.97 25.38 24.85
CA GLY A 310 -47.21 25.19 23.59
C GLY A 310 -46.00 26.11 23.49
N GLU A 311 -46.19 27.42 23.78
CA GLU A 311 -45.10 28.39 23.78
C GLU A 311 -44.02 28.03 24.81
N LYS A 312 -44.41 27.58 26.01
CA LYS A 312 -43.46 27.10 27.02
C LYS A 312 -42.67 25.87 26.55
N ARG A 313 -43.32 24.96 25.83
CA ARG A 313 -42.63 23.79 25.23
C ARG A 313 -41.68 24.21 24.13
N LEU A 314 -42.05 25.17 23.26
CA LEU A 314 -41.18 25.71 22.25
C LEU A 314 -39.95 26.38 22.83
N GLU A 315 -40.14 27.18 23.89
CA GLU A 315 -39.03 27.82 24.60
C GLU A 315 -38.07 26.79 25.22
N ALA A 316 -38.63 25.75 25.86
CA ALA A 316 -37.81 24.64 26.36
C ALA A 316 -37.00 23.94 25.25
N LEU A 317 -37.59 23.76 24.06
CA LEU A 317 -36.90 23.18 22.91
C LEU A 317 -35.82 24.12 22.35
N ARG A 318 -36.07 25.44 22.31
CA ARG A 318 -35.08 26.45 21.87
C ARG A 318 -33.82 26.44 22.71
N ASN A 319 -33.92 26.09 23.98
CA ASN A 319 -32.76 25.98 24.87
C ASN A 319 -31.90 24.72 24.63
N ILE A 320 -32.33 23.83 23.75
CA ILE A 320 -31.59 22.62 23.41
C ILE A 320 -30.74 22.89 22.15
N HIS A 321 -29.45 23.13 22.36
CA HIS A 321 -28.48 23.38 21.27
C HIS A 321 -27.51 22.19 21.10
N THR A 322 -28.02 21.10 20.54
CA THR A 322 -27.18 19.92 20.30
C THR A 322 -26.56 19.94 18.90
N ASP A 323 -25.26 20.09 18.81
CA ASP A 323 -24.53 19.92 17.57
C ASP A 323 -24.27 18.40 17.32
N TRP A 324 -25.24 17.77 16.68
CA TRP A 324 -25.16 16.32 16.36
C TRP A 324 -23.93 15.93 15.55
N PHE A 325 -23.41 16.84 14.72
CA PHE A 325 -22.18 16.56 14.00
C PHE A 325 -20.99 16.49 14.95
N LYS A 326 -20.95 17.32 15.97
CA LYS A 326 -19.91 17.33 16.99
C LYS A 326 -20.02 16.12 17.93
N GLU A 327 -21.25 15.71 18.23
CA GLU A 327 -21.51 14.55 19.09
C GLU A 327 -21.17 13.23 18.38
N LEU A 328 -21.57 13.09 17.12
CA LEU A 328 -21.42 11.83 16.37
C LEU A 328 -20.06 11.68 15.71
N ILE A 329 -19.42 12.78 15.27
CA ILE A 329 -18.20 12.75 14.50
C ILE A 329 -17.03 13.16 15.37
N ARG A 330 -16.10 12.23 15.60
CA ARG A 330 -14.91 12.43 16.43
C ARG A 330 -13.63 12.42 15.60
N ASN A 331 -12.59 13.04 16.15
CA ASN A 331 -11.23 12.78 15.70
C ASN A 331 -10.81 11.41 16.23
N ASN A 332 -10.12 10.65 15.42
CA ASN A 332 -9.63 9.36 15.85
C ASN A 332 -8.22 9.13 15.28
N PHE A 333 -7.58 8.02 15.67
CA PHE A 333 -6.26 7.69 15.21
C PHE A 333 -6.25 6.30 14.57
N TYR A 334 -5.24 6.06 13.76
CA TYR A 334 -4.89 4.72 13.29
C TYR A 334 -3.43 4.43 13.64
N GLN A 335 -3.15 3.17 13.84
CA GLN A 335 -1.79 2.66 14.01
C GLN A 335 -1.67 1.31 13.32
N LYS A 336 -0.51 1.07 12.73
CA LYS A 336 -0.15 -0.16 12.06
C LYS A 336 1.27 -0.52 12.49
N HIS A 337 1.46 -1.74 12.91
CA HIS A 337 2.75 -2.30 13.28
C HIS A 337 2.99 -3.56 12.46
N ASN A 338 4.15 -3.63 11.87
CA ASN A 338 4.59 -4.79 11.11
C ASN A 338 5.97 -5.21 11.58
N ILE A 339 6.12 -6.48 11.89
CA ILE A 339 7.42 -7.10 12.13
C ILE A 339 7.59 -8.24 11.13
N SER A 340 8.74 -8.31 10.45
CA SER A 340 9.01 -9.41 9.54
C SER A 340 10.44 -9.89 9.64
N ILE A 341 10.63 -11.18 9.48
CA ILE A 341 11.92 -11.87 9.45
C ILE A 341 11.98 -12.64 8.13
N LYS A 342 13.07 -12.46 7.40
CA LYS A 342 13.34 -13.22 6.18
C LYS A 342 14.80 -13.58 6.07
N GLY A 343 15.08 -14.74 5.49
CA GLY A 343 16.43 -15.21 5.29
C GLY A 343 16.45 -16.60 4.68
N GLY A 344 17.62 -17.21 4.68
CA GLY A 344 17.79 -18.57 4.19
C GLY A 344 19.24 -18.92 3.93
N SER A 345 19.52 -20.19 3.80
CA SER A 345 20.85 -20.73 3.50
C SER A 345 20.73 -21.92 2.55
N GLY A 346 21.56 -21.93 1.51
CA GLY A 346 21.62 -23.03 0.56
C GLY A 346 20.27 -23.28 -0.13
N THR A 347 19.60 -24.33 0.27
CA THR A 347 18.37 -24.84 -0.34
C THR A 347 17.10 -24.41 0.38
N THR A 348 17.20 -23.76 1.54
CA THR A 348 16.06 -23.41 2.38
C THR A 348 15.97 -21.90 2.55
N THR A 349 14.79 -21.33 2.29
CA THR A 349 14.50 -19.92 2.58
C THR A 349 13.20 -19.80 3.39
N TYR A 350 13.14 -18.80 4.26
CA TYR A 350 12.01 -18.58 5.15
C TYR A 350 11.59 -17.11 5.20
N PHE A 351 10.31 -16.92 5.42
CA PHE A 351 9.67 -15.64 5.69
C PHE A 351 8.67 -15.78 6.82
N LEU A 352 8.73 -14.90 7.80
CA LEU A 352 7.77 -14.80 8.88
C LEU A 352 7.37 -13.34 9.04
N SER A 353 6.08 -13.05 9.16
CA SER A 353 5.59 -11.71 9.50
C SER A 353 4.47 -11.75 10.52
N GLY A 354 4.40 -10.70 11.33
CA GLY A 354 3.33 -10.41 12.24
C GLY A 354 2.87 -8.98 12.09
N ASN A 355 1.56 -8.76 11.96
CA ASN A 355 0.99 -7.46 11.71
C ASN A 355 -0.13 -7.18 12.69
N TYR A 356 -0.14 -5.97 13.24
CA TYR A 356 -1.23 -5.42 14.02
C TYR A 356 -1.68 -4.10 13.41
N THR A 357 -2.98 -3.93 13.26
CA THR A 357 -3.59 -2.71 12.74
C THR A 357 -4.77 -2.34 13.61
N TYR A 358 -4.80 -1.09 14.04
CA TYR A 358 -5.94 -0.45 14.67
C TYR A 358 -6.37 0.75 13.86
N GLN A 359 -7.65 0.88 13.59
CA GLN A 359 -8.25 2.03 12.95
C GLN A 359 -9.50 2.45 13.70
N GLY A 360 -9.47 3.63 14.30
CA GLY A 360 -10.64 4.23 14.88
C GLY A 360 -11.49 4.94 13.82
N GLY A 361 -12.81 4.74 13.89
CA GLY A 361 -13.78 5.41 13.04
C GLY A 361 -14.07 6.82 13.47
N ARG A 362 -14.58 7.61 12.53
CA ARG A 362 -15.08 8.96 12.86
C ARG A 362 -16.38 8.93 13.64
N ILE A 363 -17.19 7.90 13.47
CA ILE A 363 -18.41 7.69 14.23
C ILE A 363 -18.05 6.96 15.53
N GLU A 364 -18.64 7.38 16.66
CA GLU A 364 -18.41 6.75 17.96
C GLU A 364 -18.78 5.26 17.94
N GLY A 365 -17.95 4.43 18.58
CA GLY A 365 -18.14 2.98 18.64
C GLY A 365 -17.71 2.23 17.39
N ASN A 366 -17.41 2.92 16.28
CA ASN A 366 -16.91 2.29 15.07
C ASN A 366 -15.37 2.21 15.10
N ASN A 367 -14.81 1.02 15.19
CA ASN A 367 -13.38 0.78 15.10
C ASN A 367 -13.11 -0.56 14.42
N LYS A 368 -11.92 -0.70 13.86
CA LYS A 368 -11.45 -1.95 13.25
C LYS A 368 -10.09 -2.31 13.82
N GLN A 369 -9.99 -3.52 14.31
CA GLN A 369 -8.74 -4.11 14.75
C GLN A 369 -8.44 -5.33 13.91
N ARG A 370 -7.20 -5.50 13.51
CA ARG A 370 -6.76 -6.66 12.75
C ARG A 370 -5.40 -7.11 13.25
N PHE A 371 -5.30 -8.38 13.49
CA PHE A 371 -4.04 -9.08 13.74
C PHE A 371 -3.86 -10.15 12.67
N SER A 372 -2.67 -10.26 12.09
CA SER A 372 -2.36 -11.31 11.12
C SER A 372 -0.93 -11.81 11.28
N VAL A 373 -0.74 -13.08 11.04
CA VAL A 373 0.56 -13.75 11.00
C VAL A 373 0.67 -14.50 9.68
N ARG A 374 1.83 -14.44 9.07
CA ARG A 374 2.16 -15.19 7.87
C ARG A 374 3.51 -15.86 8.03
N MET A 375 3.60 -17.12 7.61
CA MET A 375 4.83 -17.89 7.54
C MET A 375 4.96 -18.51 6.16
N GLY A 376 6.14 -18.43 5.57
CA GLY A 376 6.52 -19.07 4.31
C GLY A 376 7.83 -19.82 4.49
N LEU A 377 7.88 -21.03 3.98
CA LEU A 377 9.07 -21.86 3.90
C LEU A 377 9.20 -22.42 2.49
N ASP A 378 10.31 -22.14 1.84
CA ASP A 378 10.62 -22.68 0.54
C ASP A 378 11.87 -23.58 0.68
N GLN A 379 11.73 -24.85 0.28
CA GLN A 379 12.79 -25.86 0.35
C GLN A 379 13.05 -26.43 -1.04
N GLN A 380 14.28 -26.35 -1.50
CA GLN A 380 14.72 -27.05 -2.72
C GLN A 380 15.03 -28.52 -2.38
N LEU A 381 14.35 -29.43 -3.06
CA LEU A 381 14.52 -30.88 -2.90
C LEU A 381 15.47 -31.44 -3.97
N GLY A 382 16.74 -31.04 -3.91
CA GLY A 382 17.76 -31.45 -4.87
C GLY A 382 17.38 -31.13 -6.33
N LYS A 383 17.40 -32.13 -7.22
CA LYS A 383 16.96 -32.02 -8.62
C LYS A 383 15.47 -32.32 -8.82
N ILE A 384 14.79 -32.81 -7.79
CA ILE A 384 13.39 -33.32 -7.87
C ILE A 384 12.40 -32.17 -7.98
N GLY A 385 12.66 -31.04 -7.27
CA GLY A 385 11.74 -29.90 -7.29
C GLY A 385 11.86 -28.98 -6.08
N TYR A 386 10.76 -28.25 -5.83
CA TYR A 386 10.64 -27.32 -4.72
C TYR A 386 9.42 -27.67 -3.87
N LEU A 387 9.59 -27.64 -2.56
CA LEU A 387 8.50 -27.66 -1.60
C LEU A 387 8.26 -26.22 -1.12
N MET A 388 7.04 -25.72 -1.30
CA MET A 388 6.63 -24.42 -0.84
C MET A 388 5.50 -24.59 0.16
N ILE A 389 5.72 -24.14 1.40
CA ILE A 389 4.72 -24.16 2.47
C ILE A 389 4.43 -22.71 2.82
N GLY A 390 3.16 -22.33 2.75
CA GLY A 390 2.69 -21.02 3.19
C GLY A 390 1.53 -21.20 4.16
N VAL A 391 1.63 -20.60 5.33
CA VAL A 391 0.56 -20.55 6.33
C VAL A 391 0.29 -19.10 6.65
N SER A 392 -0.98 -18.73 6.64
CA SER A 392 -1.42 -17.41 7.06
C SER A 392 -2.69 -17.54 7.89
N GLY A 393 -2.78 -16.74 8.93
CA GLY A 393 -3.93 -16.64 9.79
C GLY A 393 -4.10 -15.23 10.31
N GLY A 394 -5.33 -14.87 10.68
CA GLY A 394 -5.59 -13.54 11.22
C GLY A 394 -6.95 -13.47 11.87
N TYR A 395 -7.11 -12.43 12.67
CA TYR A 395 -8.35 -12.06 13.33
C TYR A 395 -8.65 -10.58 13.05
N ALA A 396 -9.88 -10.27 12.70
CA ALA A 396 -10.36 -8.91 12.53
C ALA A 396 -11.67 -8.73 13.30
N LYS A 397 -11.78 -7.62 14.03
CA LYS A 397 -12.98 -7.20 14.77
C LYS A 397 -13.38 -5.80 14.33
#